data_27b8044ab307cf8d488f2d4a21af6207
#
_entry.id   27b8044ab307cf8d488f2d4a21af6207
#
_cell.length_a   1.000
_cell.length_b   1.000
_cell.length_c   1.000
_cell.angle_alpha   90.00
_cell.angle_beta   90.00
_cell.angle_gamma   90.00
#
_symmetry.space_group_name_H-M   'P 1'
#
loop_
_entity.id
_entity.type
_entity.pdbx_description
1 polymer ?
#
loop_
_entity_poly.entity_id
_entity_poly.type
_entity_poly.pdbx_seq_one_letter_code
_entity_poly.pdbx_strand_id
1 'polypeptide(L)'
;MRALLLATLAILALQIAAPAAHAAPPESGWSLPQLTVADRTIKDVDGRTVLLRGVNANGLNDYATNGTGLPTVTPLGRTDFAHMAALGFNVVRLNVAWSLLEPTRGAFDTAYVDRIRAAVEDAKDHGIYTVLDMHQDAWGPYVGTPSDQSCPSFMRPGVGWDGAPEWATLTGGWTTCNIGGLREAAPAIAHAFQAFYDDEQGIQSRLVATWAKLAAEFKNETAVAGYDLLNEPNPGLRDPFTAADQIGQFYQRATDAIRQAEAGGFPHLVFFEPSAIWSAFGFDALPPRKYLTDPLVVFSPHLYSESITVSSEFPAIEDGFRIADRAAAWYDAPLWTGEWGWFGDADEQGADVDRFVDATDKYRMGGAWWSWTQACGDPHPVRDGNTHQPQGNLNRIDCPSGESLGLVEGFAVPLSRAYPRAAPGVLTEVSRDGFTGSGIGRVEAWYPGAHQPQLEITNLADVRLSPIEGGWQLIGHADGDYAVKPA
;
A
#
# COMPACT_ATOMS: atom_id res chain seq x y z
N MET A 1 -70.81 -50.85 -18.31
CA MET A 1 -70.17 -49.83 -19.16
C MET A 1 -69.15 -49.09 -18.28
N ARG A 2 -67.89 -49.38 -18.46
CA ARG A 2 -66.80 -48.82 -17.69
C ARG A 2 -66.12 -47.70 -18.54
N ALA A 3 -66.12 -46.48 -18.07
CA ALA A 3 -65.42 -45.38 -18.70
C ALA A 3 -64.00 -45.32 -18.14
N LEU A 4 -62.98 -45.41 -19.01
CA LEU A 4 -61.55 -45.17 -18.69
C LEU A 4 -61.27 -43.67 -18.69
N LEU A 5 -60.80 -43.15 -17.58
CA LEU A 5 -60.16 -41.82 -17.53
C LEU A 5 -58.66 -42.00 -17.77
N LEU A 6 -58.17 -41.41 -18.86
CA LEU A 6 -56.73 -41.21 -19.12
C LEU A 6 -56.33 -39.92 -18.48
N ALA A 7 -55.40 -39.99 -17.44
CA ALA A 7 -54.73 -38.85 -16.87
C ALA A 7 -53.38 -38.64 -17.59
N THR A 8 -53.25 -37.55 -18.30
CA THR A 8 -52.02 -37.09 -18.93
C THR A 8 -51.19 -36.35 -17.90
N LEU A 9 -50.05 -36.93 -17.49
CA LEU A 9 -49.03 -36.26 -16.68
C LEU A 9 -48.19 -35.33 -17.59
N ALA A 10 -48.29 -34.04 -17.43
CA ALA A 10 -47.39 -33.09 -18.04
C ALA A 10 -46.11 -32.95 -17.13
N ILE A 11 -44.98 -33.45 -17.59
CA ILE A 11 -43.68 -33.27 -16.97
C ILE A 11 -43.19 -31.88 -17.35
N LEU A 12 -43.20 -30.94 -16.38
CA LEU A 12 -42.56 -29.62 -16.51
C LEU A 12 -41.06 -29.80 -16.30
N ALA A 13 -40.26 -29.81 -17.36
CA ALA A 13 -38.82 -29.80 -17.28
C ALA A 13 -38.38 -28.39 -16.87
N LEU A 14 -37.94 -28.24 -15.62
CA LEU A 14 -37.27 -27.05 -15.12
C LEU A 14 -35.88 -27.00 -15.76
N GLN A 15 -35.69 -26.17 -16.76
CA GLN A 15 -34.33 -25.84 -17.27
C GLN A 15 -33.66 -24.97 -16.25
N ILE A 16 -32.78 -25.57 -15.44
CA ILE A 16 -31.78 -24.84 -14.63
C ILE A 16 -30.76 -24.25 -15.61
N ALA A 17 -30.85 -22.96 -15.88
CA ALA A 17 -29.81 -22.26 -16.61
C ALA A 17 -28.52 -22.41 -15.84
N ALA A 18 -27.49 -23.05 -16.42
CA ALA A 18 -26.15 -23.07 -15.88
C ALA A 18 -25.67 -21.60 -15.74
N PRO A 19 -25.00 -21.24 -14.64
CA PRO A 19 -24.41 -19.92 -14.54
C PRO A 19 -23.47 -19.74 -15.74
N ALA A 20 -23.57 -18.57 -16.39
CA ALA A 20 -22.67 -18.22 -17.48
C ALA A 20 -21.23 -18.37 -16.94
N ALA A 21 -20.43 -19.24 -17.56
CA ALA A 21 -19.04 -19.34 -17.29
C ALA A 21 -18.45 -17.95 -17.57
N HIS A 22 -17.98 -17.26 -16.53
CA HIS A 22 -17.19 -16.05 -16.71
C HIS A 22 -16.01 -16.47 -17.56
N ALA A 23 -15.83 -15.82 -18.71
CA ALA A 23 -14.62 -16.00 -19.50
C ALA A 23 -13.43 -15.72 -18.56
N ALA A 24 -12.46 -16.62 -18.55
CA ALA A 24 -11.23 -16.37 -17.82
C ALA A 24 -10.67 -15.01 -18.29
N PRO A 25 -10.30 -14.12 -17.39
CA PRO A 25 -9.74 -12.84 -17.77
C PRO A 25 -8.51 -13.08 -18.67
N PRO A 26 -8.22 -12.16 -19.60
CA PRO A 26 -6.99 -12.27 -20.36
C PRO A 26 -5.81 -12.29 -19.36
N GLU A 27 -4.95 -13.30 -19.47
CA GLU A 27 -3.70 -13.31 -18.70
C GLU A 27 -2.99 -11.99 -18.97
N SER A 28 -2.63 -11.24 -17.94
CA SER A 28 -1.97 -9.92 -18.04
C SER A 28 -0.65 -9.97 -18.81
N GLY A 29 -0.13 -11.17 -19.06
CA GLY A 29 1.18 -11.41 -19.67
C GLY A 29 2.35 -11.10 -18.72
N TRP A 30 2.09 -10.56 -17.51
CA TRP A 30 3.09 -10.31 -16.49
C TRP A 30 3.26 -11.52 -15.58
N SER A 31 4.52 -11.83 -15.21
CA SER A 31 4.80 -12.83 -14.19
C SER A 31 4.94 -12.16 -12.82
N LEU A 32 4.44 -12.83 -11.78
CA LEU A 32 4.56 -12.40 -10.38
C LEU A 32 5.25 -13.52 -9.57
N PRO A 33 6.55 -13.77 -9.78
CA PRO A 33 7.28 -14.74 -8.98
C PRO A 33 7.47 -14.24 -7.54
N GLN A 34 7.74 -15.14 -6.62
CA GLN A 34 8.10 -14.80 -5.25
C GLN A 34 9.21 -13.76 -5.22
N LEU A 35 9.09 -12.78 -4.32
CA LEU A 35 10.10 -11.75 -4.11
C LEU A 35 11.10 -12.15 -3.00
N THR A 36 12.28 -11.60 -3.08
CA THR A 36 13.39 -11.76 -2.13
C THR A 36 14.19 -10.46 -2.04
N VAL A 37 15.22 -10.44 -1.22
CA VAL A 37 16.16 -9.32 -1.08
C VAL A 37 17.58 -9.80 -1.38
N ALA A 38 18.31 -9.08 -2.20
CA ALA A 38 19.74 -9.24 -2.37
C ALA A 38 20.38 -7.89 -2.74
N ASP A 39 21.56 -7.63 -2.22
CA ASP A 39 22.33 -6.42 -2.52
C ASP A 39 21.53 -5.12 -2.28
N ARG A 40 20.76 -5.07 -1.21
CA ARG A 40 19.85 -3.95 -0.88
C ARG A 40 18.83 -3.63 -1.99
N THR A 41 18.41 -4.64 -2.69
CA THR A 41 17.48 -4.53 -3.82
C THR A 41 16.38 -5.57 -3.68
N ILE A 42 15.15 -5.19 -3.97
CA ILE A 42 14.07 -6.16 -4.13
C ILE A 42 14.32 -6.93 -5.42
N LYS A 43 14.40 -8.24 -5.31
CA LYS A 43 14.56 -9.15 -6.43
C LYS A 43 13.47 -10.20 -6.42
N ASP A 44 13.27 -10.85 -7.55
CA ASP A 44 12.51 -12.09 -7.58
C ASP A 44 13.45 -13.32 -7.43
N VAL A 45 12.85 -14.49 -7.30
CA VAL A 45 13.60 -15.76 -7.17
C VAL A 45 14.41 -16.13 -8.42
N ASP A 46 14.16 -15.48 -9.57
CA ASP A 46 14.95 -15.61 -10.78
C ASP A 46 16.17 -14.66 -10.79
N GLY A 47 16.37 -13.87 -9.73
CA GLY A 47 17.47 -12.93 -9.55
C GLY A 47 17.30 -11.61 -10.30
N ARG A 48 16.08 -11.31 -10.78
CA ARG A 48 15.79 -10.04 -11.46
C ARG A 48 15.52 -8.95 -10.41
N THR A 49 16.06 -7.76 -10.63
CA THR A 49 15.69 -6.56 -9.87
C THR A 49 14.25 -6.18 -10.22
N VAL A 50 13.39 -6.02 -9.22
CA VAL A 50 11.98 -5.66 -9.37
C VAL A 50 11.74 -4.27 -8.81
N LEU A 51 11.22 -3.36 -9.63
CA LEU A 51 10.80 -2.03 -9.20
C LEU A 51 9.30 -2.04 -8.93
N LEU A 52 8.91 -1.98 -7.66
CA LEU A 52 7.51 -1.99 -7.22
C LEU A 52 6.95 -0.56 -7.25
N ARG A 53 6.18 -0.19 -8.28
CA ARG A 53 5.58 1.14 -8.46
C ARG A 53 4.07 1.05 -8.51
N GLY A 54 3.38 1.84 -7.69
CA GLY A 54 1.93 1.77 -7.64
C GLY A 54 1.28 2.76 -6.69
N VAL A 55 0.21 2.32 -6.06
CA VAL A 55 -0.67 3.17 -5.24
C VAL A 55 -1.07 2.50 -3.94
N ASN A 56 -1.49 3.30 -2.97
CA ASN A 56 -2.24 2.87 -1.81
C ASN A 56 -3.72 2.71 -2.14
N ALA A 57 -4.36 1.67 -1.61
CA ALA A 57 -5.79 1.42 -1.76
C ALA A 57 -6.41 1.13 -0.39
N ASN A 58 -7.27 2.04 0.07
CA ASN A 58 -7.88 2.02 1.41
C ASN A 58 -9.34 1.53 1.42
N GLY A 59 -9.82 0.93 0.34
CA GLY A 59 -11.20 0.44 0.22
C GLY A 59 -11.58 -0.70 1.17
N LEU A 60 -10.62 -1.26 1.92
CA LEU A 60 -10.85 -2.27 2.94
C LEU A 60 -10.69 -1.76 4.39
N ASN A 61 -10.46 -0.46 4.59
CA ASN A 61 -10.31 0.15 5.91
C ASN A 61 -11.64 0.26 6.68
N ASP A 62 -11.53 0.54 7.98
CA ASP A 62 -12.65 0.76 8.91
C ASP A 62 -12.63 2.21 9.44
N TYR A 63 -12.73 3.17 8.54
CA TYR A 63 -12.77 4.58 8.96
C TYR A 63 -14.02 4.92 9.76
N ALA A 64 -13.84 5.69 10.83
CA ALA A 64 -14.94 6.20 11.63
C ALA A 64 -15.83 7.14 10.80
N THR A 65 -17.15 7.02 10.97
CA THR A 65 -18.13 7.84 10.21
C THR A 65 -18.12 9.32 10.59
N ASN A 66 -17.62 9.66 11.78
CA ASN A 66 -17.54 11.02 12.33
C ASN A 66 -18.87 11.82 12.20
N GLY A 67 -20.00 11.11 12.13
CA GLY A 67 -21.34 11.69 12.05
C GLY A 67 -21.69 12.37 10.71
N THR A 68 -20.89 12.21 9.66
CA THR A 68 -21.14 12.81 8.35
C THR A 68 -22.28 12.17 7.58
N GLY A 69 -22.57 10.89 7.85
CA GLY A 69 -23.54 10.08 7.09
C GLY A 69 -23.08 9.72 5.67
N LEU A 70 -21.83 10.04 5.31
CA LEU A 70 -21.22 9.73 4.01
C LEU A 70 -20.47 8.37 4.10
N PRO A 71 -20.36 7.65 2.97
CA PRO A 71 -19.49 6.47 2.91
C PRO A 71 -18.05 6.83 3.27
N THR A 72 -17.42 6.04 4.14
CA THR A 72 -16.05 6.28 4.62
C THR A 72 -14.99 5.57 3.79
N VAL A 73 -15.39 4.58 2.98
CA VAL A 73 -14.54 3.87 2.04
C VAL A 73 -15.24 3.78 0.68
N THR A 74 -14.46 3.76 -0.38
CA THR A 74 -14.94 3.44 -1.74
C THR A 74 -14.72 1.96 -1.98
N PRO A 75 -15.73 1.20 -2.45
CA PRO A 75 -15.55 -0.20 -2.80
C PRO A 75 -14.41 -0.38 -3.80
N LEU A 76 -13.47 -1.27 -3.48
CA LEU A 76 -12.37 -1.66 -4.34
C LEU A 76 -12.76 -2.92 -5.12
N GLY A 77 -12.62 -2.89 -6.44
CA GLY A 77 -13.00 -4.00 -7.29
C GLY A 77 -12.09 -4.19 -8.49
N ARG A 78 -12.37 -5.23 -9.28
CA ARG A 78 -11.57 -5.63 -10.45
C ARG A 78 -11.30 -4.49 -11.44
N THR A 79 -12.25 -3.59 -11.64
CA THR A 79 -12.10 -2.43 -12.54
C THR A 79 -11.02 -1.45 -12.05
N ASP A 80 -10.87 -1.29 -10.74
CA ASP A 80 -9.83 -0.43 -10.17
C ASP A 80 -8.45 -1.00 -10.48
N PHE A 81 -8.26 -2.30 -10.31
CA PHE A 81 -7.00 -2.97 -10.64
C PHE A 81 -6.70 -2.93 -12.15
N ALA A 82 -7.71 -3.05 -13.00
CA ALA A 82 -7.55 -2.86 -14.45
C ALA A 82 -7.04 -1.43 -14.76
N HIS A 83 -7.63 -0.40 -14.17
CA HIS A 83 -7.18 0.98 -14.34
C HIS A 83 -5.78 1.23 -13.76
N MET A 84 -5.44 0.63 -12.61
CA MET A 84 -4.07 0.68 -12.05
C MET A 84 -3.07 0.03 -13.01
N ALA A 85 -3.39 -1.14 -13.57
CA ALA A 85 -2.56 -1.81 -14.56
C ALA A 85 -2.40 -1.00 -15.85
N ALA A 86 -3.45 -0.30 -16.29
CA ALA A 86 -3.41 0.60 -17.45
C ALA A 86 -2.52 1.83 -17.25
N LEU A 87 -2.14 2.15 -16.02
CA LEU A 87 -1.11 3.14 -15.68
C LEU A 87 0.29 2.53 -15.54
N GLY A 88 0.42 1.21 -15.76
CA GLY A 88 1.68 0.48 -15.62
C GLY A 88 2.04 0.11 -14.19
N PHE A 89 1.17 0.32 -13.21
CA PHE A 89 1.43 -0.05 -11.83
C PHE A 89 1.58 -1.57 -11.69
N ASN A 90 2.52 -1.99 -10.85
CA ASN A 90 2.79 -3.38 -10.56
C ASN A 90 2.75 -3.71 -9.07
N VAL A 91 2.36 -2.77 -8.23
CA VAL A 91 2.10 -3.00 -6.82
C VAL A 91 0.92 -2.17 -6.34
N VAL A 92 0.14 -2.74 -5.43
CA VAL A 92 -0.82 -2.02 -4.58
C VAL A 92 -0.41 -2.22 -3.13
N ARG A 93 -0.28 -1.13 -2.36
CA ARG A 93 -0.25 -1.19 -0.91
C ARG A 93 -1.70 -1.21 -0.43
N LEU A 94 -2.17 -2.39 -0.07
CA LEU A 94 -3.55 -2.64 0.31
C LEU A 94 -3.69 -2.46 1.82
N ASN A 95 -4.36 -1.38 2.18
CA ASN A 95 -4.60 -1.04 3.58
C ASN A 95 -5.63 -2.00 4.19
N VAL A 96 -5.29 -2.63 5.30
CA VAL A 96 -6.17 -3.54 6.05
C VAL A 96 -6.27 -3.11 7.51
N ALA A 97 -7.47 -3.18 8.09
CA ALA A 97 -7.74 -2.71 9.43
C ALA A 97 -7.73 -3.85 10.45
N TRP A 98 -6.99 -3.69 11.56
CA TRP A 98 -7.01 -4.64 12.66
C TRP A 98 -8.39 -4.80 13.27
N SER A 99 -9.17 -3.70 13.38
CA SER A 99 -10.55 -3.71 13.86
C SER A 99 -11.47 -4.67 13.10
N LEU A 100 -11.24 -4.83 11.79
CA LEU A 100 -11.99 -5.76 10.95
C LEU A 100 -11.41 -7.18 10.96
N LEU A 101 -10.10 -7.33 11.15
CA LEU A 101 -9.47 -8.65 11.29
C LEU A 101 -9.81 -9.33 12.61
N GLU A 102 -9.94 -8.55 13.69
CA GLU A 102 -10.23 -9.05 15.04
C GLU A 102 -11.23 -8.12 15.76
N PRO A 103 -12.47 -8.02 15.28
CA PRO A 103 -13.48 -7.12 15.85
C PRO A 103 -13.83 -7.45 17.31
N THR A 104 -13.74 -8.72 17.66
CA THR A 104 -13.85 -9.20 19.05
C THR A 104 -12.54 -9.88 19.42
N ARG A 105 -12.03 -9.56 20.60
CA ARG A 105 -10.74 -10.10 21.08
C ARG A 105 -10.70 -11.63 21.00
N GLY A 106 -9.76 -12.16 20.26
CA GLY A 106 -9.58 -13.59 20.03
C GLY A 106 -10.37 -14.16 18.84
N ALA A 107 -11.33 -13.42 18.29
CA ALA A 107 -12.16 -13.85 17.17
C ALA A 107 -11.66 -13.22 15.86
N PHE A 108 -10.90 -14.00 15.10
CA PHE A 108 -10.39 -13.63 13.78
C PHE A 108 -11.50 -13.75 12.74
N ASP A 109 -11.76 -12.67 11.99
CA ASP A 109 -12.85 -12.62 11.02
C ASP A 109 -12.39 -13.16 9.64
N THR A 110 -12.82 -14.38 9.34
CA THR A 110 -12.50 -15.03 8.06
C THR A 110 -13.22 -14.40 6.87
N ALA A 111 -14.39 -13.78 7.07
CA ALA A 111 -15.11 -13.11 5.99
C ALA A 111 -14.37 -11.85 5.54
N TYR A 112 -13.75 -11.14 6.47
CA TYR A 112 -12.88 -10.02 6.10
C TYR A 112 -11.61 -10.49 5.37
N VAL A 113 -11.01 -11.60 5.82
CA VAL A 113 -9.87 -12.22 5.12
C VAL A 113 -10.24 -12.65 3.70
N ASP A 114 -11.45 -13.17 3.49
CA ASP A 114 -11.94 -13.51 2.14
C ASP A 114 -12.04 -12.26 1.23
N ARG A 115 -12.38 -11.10 1.78
CA ARG A 115 -12.35 -9.82 1.03
C ARG A 115 -10.92 -9.41 0.66
N ILE A 116 -9.96 -9.57 1.59
CA ILE A 116 -8.54 -9.31 1.31
C ILE A 116 -8.06 -10.26 0.21
N ARG A 117 -8.40 -11.55 0.30
CA ARG A 117 -8.02 -12.55 -0.70
C ARG A 117 -8.59 -12.20 -2.08
N ALA A 118 -9.85 -11.79 -2.17
CA ALA A 118 -10.45 -11.37 -3.43
C ALA A 118 -9.72 -10.18 -4.05
N ALA A 119 -9.30 -9.18 -3.25
CA ALA A 119 -8.52 -8.05 -3.74
C ALA A 119 -7.12 -8.47 -4.23
N VAL A 120 -6.46 -9.41 -3.52
CA VAL A 120 -5.17 -9.98 -3.94
C VAL A 120 -5.32 -10.75 -5.26
N GLU A 121 -6.38 -11.53 -5.42
CA GLU A 121 -6.67 -12.27 -6.67
C GLU A 121 -6.95 -11.32 -7.83
N ASP A 122 -7.75 -10.28 -7.62
CA ASP A 122 -8.02 -9.25 -8.64
C ASP A 122 -6.74 -8.49 -9.04
N ALA A 123 -5.89 -8.13 -8.10
CA ALA A 123 -4.58 -7.51 -8.37
C ALA A 123 -3.67 -8.45 -9.18
N LYS A 124 -3.59 -9.72 -8.77
CA LYS A 124 -2.81 -10.77 -9.45
C LYS A 124 -3.22 -10.97 -10.89
N ASP A 125 -4.52 -11.02 -11.17
CA ASP A 125 -5.05 -11.17 -12.53
C ASP A 125 -4.61 -10.04 -13.47
N HIS A 126 -4.31 -8.86 -12.89
CA HIS A 126 -3.82 -7.69 -13.63
C HIS A 126 -2.29 -7.52 -13.56
N GLY A 127 -1.56 -8.51 -13.01
CA GLY A 127 -0.11 -8.47 -12.92
C GLY A 127 0.41 -7.49 -11.87
N ILE A 128 -0.33 -7.29 -10.78
CA ILE A 128 -0.03 -6.36 -9.70
C ILE A 128 0.27 -7.17 -8.43
N TYR A 129 1.42 -6.92 -7.81
CA TYR A 129 1.73 -7.41 -6.47
C TYR A 129 0.92 -6.67 -5.40
N THR A 130 0.69 -7.31 -4.26
CA THR A 130 0.03 -6.70 -3.10
C THR A 130 0.99 -6.66 -1.91
N VAL A 131 1.20 -5.49 -1.34
CA VAL A 131 1.74 -5.31 0.02
C VAL A 131 0.56 -5.19 0.97
N LEU A 132 0.42 -6.12 1.92
CA LEU A 132 -0.62 -6.04 2.94
C LEU A 132 -0.13 -5.13 4.07
N ASP A 133 -0.77 -4.00 4.22
CA ASP A 133 -0.41 -2.97 5.20
C ASP A 133 -1.39 -3.00 6.37
N MET A 134 -0.88 -3.21 7.60
CA MET A 134 -1.68 -3.04 8.81
C MET A 134 -1.88 -1.56 9.07
N HIS A 135 -2.90 -1.03 8.41
CA HIS A 135 -3.17 0.40 8.43
C HIS A 135 -3.82 0.84 9.73
N GLN A 136 -3.38 1.97 10.19
CA GLN A 136 -3.97 2.74 11.25
C GLN A 136 -3.65 4.22 11.05
N ASP A 137 -4.59 5.06 11.36
CA ASP A 137 -4.39 6.47 11.58
C ASP A 137 -4.83 6.82 12.99
N ALA A 138 -3.97 7.53 13.72
CA ALA A 138 -4.27 7.99 15.08
C ALA A 138 -4.82 6.88 16.00
N TRP A 139 -4.33 5.66 15.86
CA TRP A 139 -4.71 4.43 16.56
C TRP A 139 -5.99 3.77 16.05
N GLY A 140 -7.05 4.52 15.72
CA GLY A 140 -8.26 3.86 15.25
C GLY A 140 -9.56 4.66 15.32
N PRO A 141 -10.69 4.01 15.02
CA PRO A 141 -11.99 4.69 14.95
C PRO A 141 -12.56 5.12 16.32
N TYR A 142 -12.00 4.60 17.43
CA TYR A 142 -12.56 4.78 18.78
C TYR A 142 -11.87 5.89 19.59
N VAL A 143 -11.06 6.74 18.95
CA VAL A 143 -10.36 7.88 19.61
C VAL A 143 -10.99 9.23 19.31
N GLY A 144 -12.14 9.27 18.63
CA GLY A 144 -12.87 10.51 18.39
C GLY A 144 -13.34 11.17 19.69
N THR A 145 -13.37 12.50 19.74
CA THR A 145 -13.90 13.24 20.89
C THR A 145 -15.42 13.11 20.92
N PRO A 146 -16.02 12.61 22.03
CA PRO A 146 -17.45 12.54 22.17
C PRO A 146 -18.13 13.92 22.01
N SER A 147 -19.31 13.95 21.43
CA SER A 147 -20.04 15.20 21.12
C SER A 147 -20.43 16.01 22.33
N ASP A 148 -20.52 15.39 23.53
CA ASP A 148 -20.80 16.01 24.82
C ASP A 148 -19.54 16.50 25.54
N GLN A 149 -18.34 16.22 25.03
CA GLN A 149 -17.07 16.67 25.57
C GLN A 149 -16.63 17.98 24.91
N SER A 150 -16.37 19.01 25.69
CA SER A 150 -15.74 20.26 25.19
C SER A 150 -14.23 20.21 25.37
N CYS A 151 -13.52 20.66 24.34
CA CYS A 151 -12.07 20.78 24.37
C CYS A 151 -11.61 22.15 24.88
N PRO A 152 -10.46 22.23 25.58
CA PRO A 152 -9.83 23.50 25.93
C PRO A 152 -9.60 24.38 24.68
N SER A 153 -9.57 25.71 24.83
CA SER A 153 -9.49 26.68 23.73
C SER A 153 -8.26 26.52 22.82
N PHE A 154 -7.18 25.93 23.32
CA PHE A 154 -5.95 25.64 22.55
C PHE A 154 -5.93 24.23 21.94
N MET A 155 -6.97 23.44 22.14
CA MET A 155 -7.13 22.11 21.58
C MET A 155 -8.38 22.05 20.69
N ARG A 156 -8.45 21.08 19.81
CA ARG A 156 -9.61 20.83 18.95
C ARG A 156 -10.17 19.43 19.20
N PRO A 157 -11.48 19.21 19.02
CA PRO A 157 -12.04 17.86 19.04
C PRO A 157 -11.31 16.98 18.03
N GLY A 158 -10.89 15.79 18.45
CA GLY A 158 -10.36 14.76 17.58
C GLY A 158 -11.48 14.05 16.83
N VAL A 159 -11.24 13.67 15.59
CA VAL A 159 -12.08 12.73 14.84
C VAL A 159 -11.57 11.30 15.05
N GLY A 160 -12.43 10.31 14.85
CA GLY A 160 -12.02 8.92 14.78
C GLY A 160 -11.42 8.62 13.38
N TRP A 161 -10.50 7.68 13.35
CA TRP A 161 -9.79 7.28 12.14
C TRP A 161 -10.06 5.81 11.79
N ASP A 162 -9.03 5.02 11.51
CA ASP A 162 -9.08 3.58 11.27
C ASP A 162 -7.96 2.86 12.03
N GLY A 163 -7.99 1.55 12.11
CA GLY A 163 -6.92 0.75 12.70
C GLY A 163 -7.37 -0.19 13.81
N ALA A 164 -7.07 0.15 15.08
CA ALA A 164 -7.26 -0.76 16.20
C ALA A 164 -8.74 -0.93 16.59
N PRO A 165 -9.16 -2.15 17.01
CA PRO A 165 -10.50 -2.39 17.52
C PRO A 165 -10.74 -1.72 18.89
N GLU A 166 -12.01 -1.54 19.25
CA GLU A 166 -12.42 -0.91 20.51
C GLU A 166 -11.75 -1.54 21.74
N TRP A 167 -11.73 -2.88 21.80
CA TRP A 167 -11.14 -3.61 22.93
C TRP A 167 -9.61 -3.42 23.06
N ALA A 168 -8.92 -2.97 22.02
CA ALA A 168 -7.50 -2.65 22.01
C ALA A 168 -7.22 -1.14 22.19
N THR A 169 -8.26 -0.31 22.29
CA THR A 169 -8.12 1.14 22.40
C THR A 169 -8.07 1.56 23.87
N LEU A 170 -6.86 1.49 24.45
CA LEU A 170 -6.60 1.81 25.85
C LEU A 170 -6.14 3.26 25.99
N THR A 171 -7.08 4.20 26.13
CA THR A 171 -6.78 5.65 26.22
C THR A 171 -6.35 6.11 27.62
N GLY A 172 -6.45 5.24 28.64
CA GLY A 172 -6.17 5.58 30.04
C GLY A 172 -7.06 6.68 30.62
N GLY A 173 -8.18 7.02 29.96
CA GLY A 173 -9.04 8.13 30.32
C GLY A 173 -8.46 9.51 29.97
N TRP A 174 -7.39 9.57 29.17
CA TRP A 174 -6.81 10.80 28.68
C TRP A 174 -7.72 11.46 27.63
N THR A 175 -7.56 12.77 27.45
CA THR A 175 -8.37 13.53 26.49
C THR A 175 -8.06 13.15 25.05
N THR A 176 -9.10 13.00 24.24
CA THR A 176 -9.04 12.82 22.79
C THR A 176 -8.93 14.13 22.02
N CYS A 177 -9.05 15.27 22.72
CA CYS A 177 -8.78 16.58 22.11
C CYS A 177 -7.32 16.66 21.64
N ASN A 178 -7.10 17.10 20.42
CA ASN A 178 -5.76 17.20 19.83
C ASN A 178 -5.17 18.62 19.97
N ILE A 179 -3.85 18.70 20.02
CA ILE A 179 -3.11 19.96 20.12
C ILE A 179 -2.85 20.49 18.70
N GLY A 180 -3.27 21.75 18.46
CA GLY A 180 -3.01 22.42 17.19
C GLY A 180 -3.70 21.82 15.96
N GLY A 181 -4.68 20.91 16.13
CA GLY A 181 -5.34 20.21 15.03
C GLY A 181 -4.52 19.03 14.47
N LEU A 182 -3.39 18.69 15.08
CA LEU A 182 -2.57 17.53 14.68
C LEU A 182 -3.18 16.26 15.27
N ARG A 183 -3.62 15.34 14.42
CA ARG A 183 -4.28 14.07 14.85
C ARG A 183 -3.39 13.30 15.83
N GLU A 184 -2.10 13.18 15.58
CA GLU A 184 -1.14 12.43 16.37
C GLU A 184 -0.82 13.08 17.74
N ALA A 185 -1.22 14.35 17.94
CA ALA A 185 -0.93 15.11 19.15
C ALA A 185 -2.06 15.07 20.20
N ALA A 186 -2.95 14.07 20.17
CA ALA A 186 -3.93 13.85 21.21
C ALA A 186 -3.35 12.96 22.32
N PRO A 187 -3.44 13.37 23.60
CA PRO A 187 -2.92 12.58 24.73
C PRO A 187 -3.47 11.15 24.80
N ALA A 188 -4.75 10.95 24.46
CA ALA A 188 -5.38 9.63 24.41
C ALA A 188 -4.72 8.70 23.38
N ILE A 189 -4.33 9.25 22.21
CA ILE A 189 -3.65 8.51 21.14
C ILE A 189 -2.24 8.12 21.59
N ALA A 190 -1.47 9.07 22.09
CA ALA A 190 -0.13 8.78 22.61
C ALA A 190 -0.17 7.72 23.72
N HIS A 191 -1.21 7.74 24.58
CA HIS A 191 -1.39 6.72 25.62
C HIS A 191 -1.76 5.36 25.03
N ALA A 192 -2.64 5.31 24.01
CA ALA A 192 -3.04 4.05 23.39
C ALA A 192 -1.81 3.35 22.72
N PHE A 193 -0.96 4.10 22.02
CA PHE A 193 0.30 3.58 21.50
C PHE A 193 1.26 3.13 22.62
N GLN A 194 1.36 3.90 23.71
CA GLN A 194 2.20 3.49 24.85
C GLN A 194 1.70 2.19 25.46
N ALA A 195 0.38 2.04 25.67
CA ALA A 195 -0.22 0.81 26.18
C ALA A 195 0.04 -0.38 25.23
N PHE A 196 0.04 -0.13 23.92
CA PHE A 196 0.42 -1.13 22.92
C PHE A 196 1.89 -1.53 23.04
N TYR A 197 2.81 -0.57 23.14
CA TYR A 197 4.23 -0.88 23.27
C TYR A 197 4.56 -1.60 24.58
N ASP A 198 3.88 -1.26 25.65
CA ASP A 198 4.02 -1.92 26.95
C ASP A 198 3.28 -3.29 27.01
N ASP A 199 2.66 -3.72 25.90
CA ASP A 199 1.81 -4.91 25.81
C ASP A 199 0.72 -4.96 26.90
N GLU A 200 0.19 -3.79 27.28
CA GLU A 200 -0.83 -3.69 28.33
C GLU A 200 -2.03 -4.56 27.98
N GLN A 201 -2.49 -5.35 28.92
CA GLN A 201 -3.53 -6.36 28.71
C GLN A 201 -3.23 -7.32 27.54
N GLY A 202 -1.99 -7.40 27.03
CA GLY A 202 -1.60 -8.27 25.93
C GLY A 202 -2.08 -7.78 24.54
N ILE A 203 -2.33 -6.46 24.34
CA ILE A 203 -2.83 -5.96 23.06
C ILE A 203 -1.82 -6.08 21.93
N GLN A 204 -0.51 -5.85 22.19
CA GLN A 204 0.52 -6.07 21.18
C GLN A 204 0.66 -7.55 20.82
N SER A 205 0.63 -8.43 21.83
CA SER A 205 0.62 -9.88 21.63
C SER A 205 -0.55 -10.34 20.76
N ARG A 206 -1.70 -9.66 20.81
CA ARG A 206 -2.86 -9.96 19.95
C ARG A 206 -2.61 -9.54 18.51
N LEU A 207 -2.07 -8.34 18.25
CA LEU A 207 -1.74 -7.92 16.88
C LEU A 207 -0.68 -8.85 16.26
N VAL A 208 0.34 -9.25 17.03
CA VAL A 208 1.33 -10.25 16.60
C VAL A 208 0.66 -11.57 16.21
N ALA A 209 -0.30 -12.05 17.01
CA ALA A 209 -1.06 -13.26 16.70
C ALA A 209 -1.99 -13.09 15.48
N THR A 210 -2.52 -11.90 15.25
CA THR A 210 -3.33 -11.56 14.08
C THR A 210 -2.46 -11.57 12.82
N TRP A 211 -1.25 -11.00 12.86
CA TRP A 211 -0.28 -11.10 11.78
C TRP A 211 0.08 -12.55 11.44
N ALA A 212 0.33 -13.39 12.45
CA ALA A 212 0.62 -14.81 12.22
C ALA A 212 -0.53 -15.53 11.49
N LYS A 213 -1.79 -15.21 11.84
CA LYS A 213 -2.95 -15.78 11.15
C LYS A 213 -3.06 -15.28 9.71
N LEU A 214 -2.90 -13.97 9.50
CA LEU A 214 -2.97 -13.40 8.16
C LEU A 214 -1.85 -13.95 7.25
N ALA A 215 -0.62 -14.05 7.77
CA ALA A 215 0.50 -14.63 7.03
C ALA A 215 0.28 -16.10 6.69
N ALA A 216 -0.34 -16.89 7.57
CA ALA A 216 -0.67 -18.29 7.29
C ALA A 216 -1.65 -18.45 6.10
N GLU A 217 -2.55 -17.48 5.89
CA GLU A 217 -3.50 -17.49 4.76
C GLU A 217 -2.80 -17.28 3.41
N PHE A 218 -1.73 -16.49 3.39
CA PHE A 218 -1.03 -16.08 2.15
C PHE A 218 0.33 -16.73 1.95
N LYS A 219 0.77 -17.64 2.80
CA LYS A 219 2.12 -18.22 2.79
C LYS A 219 2.56 -18.93 1.50
N ASN A 220 1.65 -19.17 0.56
CA ASN A 220 1.90 -19.76 -0.74
C ASN A 220 1.51 -18.85 -1.91
N GLU A 221 1.15 -17.57 -1.64
CA GLU A 221 0.66 -16.66 -2.68
C GLU A 221 1.78 -15.71 -3.14
N THR A 222 2.35 -15.97 -4.31
CA THR A 222 3.45 -15.17 -4.86
C THR A 222 3.07 -13.74 -5.21
N ALA A 223 1.79 -13.47 -5.45
CA ALA A 223 1.30 -12.12 -5.71
C ALA A 223 1.27 -11.23 -4.46
N VAL A 224 1.33 -11.80 -3.25
CA VAL A 224 1.62 -11.05 -2.03
C VAL A 224 3.12 -10.76 -2.01
N ALA A 225 3.49 -9.49 -2.19
CA ALA A 225 4.88 -9.04 -2.08
C ALA A 225 5.40 -9.16 -0.66
N GLY A 226 4.57 -8.80 0.31
CA GLY A 226 4.94 -8.84 1.72
C GLY A 226 3.94 -8.15 2.63
N TYR A 227 4.38 -7.94 3.87
CA TYR A 227 3.60 -7.41 4.98
C TYR A 227 4.23 -6.13 5.50
N ASP A 228 3.47 -5.03 5.50
CA ASP A 228 3.85 -3.76 6.12
C ASP A 228 3.28 -3.74 7.54
N LEU A 229 4.18 -3.80 8.52
CA LEU A 229 3.87 -4.28 9.86
C LEU A 229 2.96 -3.35 10.66
N LEU A 230 3.06 -2.05 10.46
CA LEU A 230 2.21 -1.04 11.10
C LEU A 230 2.42 0.32 10.42
N ASN A 231 1.37 0.87 9.84
CA ASN A 231 1.38 2.21 9.26
C ASN A 231 1.72 3.27 10.31
N GLU A 232 2.66 4.15 10.02
CA GLU A 232 2.98 5.37 10.76
C GLU A 232 2.89 5.25 12.29
N PRO A 233 3.66 4.38 12.95
CA PRO A 233 3.53 4.19 14.39
C PRO A 233 3.84 5.49 15.15
N ASN A 234 2.88 5.92 16.00
CA ASN A 234 3.08 7.08 16.87
C ASN A 234 4.15 6.76 17.94
N PRO A 235 5.03 7.69 18.32
CA PRO A 235 6.07 7.45 19.32
C PRO A 235 5.53 7.19 20.75
N GLY A 236 4.23 7.37 20.99
CA GLY A 236 3.62 7.19 22.31
C GLY A 236 4.00 8.31 23.29
N LEU A 237 4.30 7.92 24.54
CA LEU A 237 4.64 8.85 25.64
C LEU A 237 6.12 8.92 25.98
N ARG A 238 6.98 8.29 25.16
CA ARG A 238 8.44 8.20 25.42
C ARG A 238 9.21 9.20 24.58
N ASP A 239 10.47 9.36 24.93
CA ASP A 239 11.40 10.06 24.08
C ASP A 239 11.62 9.30 22.75
N PRO A 240 12.05 9.97 21.66
CA PRO A 240 12.13 9.34 20.34
C PRO A 240 13.01 8.08 20.29
N PHE A 241 14.10 8.00 21.07
CA PHE A 241 14.98 6.83 21.06
C PHE A 241 14.35 5.63 21.77
N THR A 242 13.67 5.86 22.90
CA THR A 242 12.93 4.82 23.61
C THR A 242 11.75 4.34 22.76
N ALA A 243 11.03 5.25 22.11
CA ALA A 243 9.94 4.91 21.21
C ALA A 243 10.44 4.04 20.04
N ALA A 244 11.53 4.43 19.38
CA ALA A 244 12.14 3.67 18.31
C ALA A 244 12.58 2.26 18.76
N ASP A 245 13.12 2.12 19.97
CA ASP A 245 13.47 0.79 20.54
C ASP A 245 12.21 -0.07 20.73
N GLN A 246 11.11 0.49 21.25
CA GLN A 246 9.85 -0.22 21.44
C GLN A 246 9.19 -0.62 20.11
N ILE A 247 9.19 0.27 19.11
CA ILE A 247 8.74 -0.02 17.74
C ILE A 247 9.56 -1.19 17.17
N GLY A 248 10.88 -1.15 17.30
CA GLY A 248 11.75 -2.24 16.83
C GLY A 248 11.47 -3.57 17.52
N GLN A 249 11.20 -3.59 18.83
CA GLN A 249 10.80 -4.80 19.55
C GLN A 249 9.49 -5.39 19.00
N PHE A 250 8.50 -4.54 18.70
CA PHE A 250 7.26 -4.98 18.06
C PHE A 250 7.54 -5.60 16.69
N TYR A 251 8.34 -4.95 15.86
CA TYR A 251 8.70 -5.46 14.53
C TYR A 251 9.37 -6.82 14.57
N GLN A 252 10.30 -7.03 15.50
CA GLN A 252 10.91 -8.34 15.68
C GLN A 252 9.87 -9.40 16.05
N ARG A 253 9.00 -9.11 17.04
CA ARG A 253 7.96 -10.06 17.47
C ARG A 253 6.99 -10.42 16.33
N ALA A 254 6.58 -9.42 15.56
CA ALA A 254 5.68 -9.62 14.41
C ALA A 254 6.36 -10.45 13.31
N THR A 255 7.60 -10.11 12.96
CA THR A 255 8.39 -10.84 11.96
C THR A 255 8.60 -12.30 12.36
N ASP A 256 8.99 -12.56 13.61
CA ASP A 256 9.20 -13.93 14.12
C ASP A 256 7.90 -14.77 14.05
N ALA A 257 6.76 -14.16 14.37
CA ALA A 257 5.46 -14.82 14.31
C ALA A 257 5.01 -15.09 12.86
N ILE A 258 5.25 -14.14 11.94
CA ILE A 258 5.02 -14.31 10.50
C ILE A 258 5.87 -15.47 9.97
N ARG A 259 7.17 -15.49 10.25
CA ARG A 259 8.07 -16.58 9.79
C ARG A 259 7.65 -17.96 10.29
N GLN A 260 7.17 -18.05 11.54
CA GLN A 260 6.61 -19.30 12.06
C GLN A 260 5.33 -19.72 11.33
N ALA A 261 4.47 -18.77 11.00
CA ALA A 261 3.21 -19.01 10.30
C ALA A 261 3.41 -19.41 8.83
N GLU A 262 4.46 -18.89 8.19
CA GLU A 262 4.85 -19.23 6.82
C GLU A 262 5.51 -20.61 6.68
N ALA A 263 5.73 -21.32 7.78
CA ALA A 263 6.32 -22.66 7.74
C ALA A 263 5.54 -23.61 6.80
N GLY A 264 6.25 -24.25 5.86
CA GLY A 264 5.67 -25.09 4.82
C GLY A 264 5.17 -24.36 3.59
N GLY A 265 5.32 -23.04 3.53
CA GLY A 265 5.22 -22.18 2.36
C GLY A 265 6.59 -21.53 2.08
N PHE A 266 6.58 -20.24 1.72
CA PHE A 266 7.80 -19.46 1.51
C PHE A 266 7.72 -18.12 2.27
N PRO A 267 8.87 -17.53 2.65
CA PRO A 267 8.88 -16.25 3.34
C PRO A 267 8.61 -15.10 2.36
N HIS A 268 7.77 -14.14 2.78
CA HIS A 268 7.49 -12.89 2.08
C HIS A 268 8.38 -11.75 2.59
N LEU A 269 8.41 -10.63 1.86
CA LEU A 269 9.07 -9.42 2.34
C LEU A 269 8.38 -8.90 3.61
N VAL A 270 9.14 -8.26 4.47
CA VAL A 270 8.63 -7.55 5.65
C VAL A 270 9.01 -6.09 5.51
N PHE A 271 8.01 -5.24 5.34
CA PHE A 271 8.17 -3.80 5.27
C PHE A 271 8.07 -3.22 6.69
N PHE A 272 8.91 -2.25 6.99
CA PHE A 272 8.91 -1.59 8.28
C PHE A 272 9.17 -0.10 8.15
N GLU A 273 8.55 0.68 9.00
CA GLU A 273 8.57 2.13 9.01
C GLU A 273 9.30 2.70 10.24
N PRO A 274 9.84 3.93 10.16
CA PRO A 274 10.12 4.73 11.34
C PRO A 274 8.80 5.22 11.96
N SER A 275 8.84 6.07 13.00
CA SER A 275 7.61 6.65 13.53
C SER A 275 6.97 7.67 12.58
N ALA A 276 5.70 8.01 12.82
CA ALA A 276 4.95 9.05 12.10
C ALA A 276 5.65 10.43 12.06
N ILE A 277 6.61 10.68 12.95
CA ILE A 277 7.46 11.89 12.93
C ILE A 277 8.23 11.98 11.61
N TRP A 278 8.65 10.85 11.03
CA TRP A 278 9.36 10.84 9.76
C TRP A 278 8.53 11.48 8.63
N SER A 279 7.26 11.15 8.52
CA SER A 279 6.36 11.72 7.50
C SER A 279 6.24 13.24 7.61
N ALA A 280 6.25 13.77 8.86
CA ALA A 280 6.13 15.20 9.13
C ALA A 280 7.44 15.99 8.95
N PHE A 281 8.60 15.38 9.18
CA PHE A 281 9.91 16.07 9.23
C PHE A 281 10.95 15.51 8.26
N GLY A 282 10.72 14.34 7.64
CA GLY A 282 11.64 13.67 6.74
C GLY A 282 12.81 12.98 7.46
N PHE A 283 12.78 12.87 8.79
CA PHE A 283 13.74 12.15 9.62
C PHE A 283 13.19 11.88 11.02
N ASP A 284 13.69 10.84 11.68
CA ASP A 284 13.37 10.50 13.08
C ASP A 284 14.44 9.59 13.68
N ALA A 285 14.28 9.24 14.96
CA ALA A 285 14.99 8.14 15.56
C ALA A 285 14.60 6.82 14.92
N LEU A 286 15.58 6.02 14.54
CA LEU A 286 15.35 4.77 13.81
C LEU A 286 15.24 3.57 14.76
N PRO A 287 14.31 2.62 14.54
CA PRO A 287 14.30 1.35 15.24
C PRO A 287 15.68 0.66 15.21
N PRO A 288 16.21 0.19 16.34
CA PRO A 288 17.54 -0.41 16.35
C PRO A 288 17.68 -1.63 15.44
N ARG A 289 18.75 -1.66 14.64
CA ARG A 289 19.04 -2.74 13.67
C ARG A 289 19.01 -4.16 14.28
N LYS A 290 19.30 -4.29 15.57
CA LYS A 290 19.28 -5.58 16.28
C LYS A 290 17.91 -6.28 16.24
N TYR A 291 16.83 -5.55 15.99
CA TYR A 291 15.46 -6.06 15.88
C TYR A 291 15.02 -6.36 14.44
N LEU A 292 15.81 -5.95 13.45
CA LEU A 292 15.51 -6.00 12.02
C LEU A 292 16.58 -6.86 11.31
N THR A 293 16.78 -8.08 11.81
CA THR A 293 17.83 -8.99 11.35
C THR A 293 17.34 -10.02 10.33
N ASP A 294 16.04 -10.06 10.06
CA ASP A 294 15.48 -10.92 9.01
C ASP A 294 16.03 -10.48 7.64
N PRO A 295 16.49 -11.43 6.78
CA PRO A 295 17.11 -11.08 5.51
C PRO A 295 16.15 -10.48 4.47
N LEU A 296 14.85 -10.54 4.70
CA LEU A 296 13.82 -10.05 3.78
C LEU A 296 13.14 -8.77 4.25
N VAL A 297 13.79 -7.99 5.13
CA VAL A 297 13.27 -6.68 5.54
C VAL A 297 13.48 -5.63 4.45
N VAL A 298 12.51 -4.74 4.32
CA VAL A 298 12.50 -3.58 3.42
C VAL A 298 12.23 -2.34 4.25
N PHE A 299 13.09 -1.33 4.18
CA PHE A 299 12.85 -0.05 4.83
C PHE A 299 11.85 0.76 4.02
N SER A 300 10.72 1.07 4.64
CA SER A 300 9.53 1.63 3.98
C SER A 300 9.07 2.97 4.58
N PRO A 301 9.93 4.00 4.63
CA PRO A 301 9.51 5.30 5.16
C PRO A 301 8.52 5.98 4.23
N HIS A 302 7.63 6.81 4.79
CA HIS A 302 6.79 7.70 4.02
C HIS A 302 7.55 8.96 3.63
N LEU A 303 7.54 9.33 2.36
CA LEU A 303 8.32 10.45 1.82
C LEU A 303 7.40 11.57 1.32
N TYR A 304 7.13 12.53 2.18
CA TYR A 304 6.26 13.67 1.90
C TYR A 304 6.99 15.01 1.84
N SER A 305 8.29 14.98 1.55
CA SER A 305 9.10 16.21 1.37
C SER A 305 8.47 17.14 0.35
N GLU A 306 8.38 18.43 0.67
CA GLU A 306 7.74 19.50 -0.11
C GLU A 306 6.22 19.33 -0.32
N SER A 307 5.59 18.31 0.29
CA SER A 307 4.15 18.04 0.22
C SER A 307 3.43 18.44 1.51
N ILE A 308 3.50 17.59 2.54
CA ILE A 308 2.85 17.81 3.84
C ILE A 308 3.84 17.99 5.00
N THR A 309 5.14 18.04 4.73
CA THR A 309 6.13 18.34 5.76
C THR A 309 5.89 19.72 6.39
N VAL A 310 6.25 19.86 7.66
CA VAL A 310 6.06 21.10 8.44
C VAL A 310 6.72 22.32 7.80
N SER A 311 7.78 22.09 7.02
CA SER A 311 8.44 23.12 6.21
C SER A 311 8.28 22.79 4.74
N SER A 312 7.85 23.76 3.95
CA SER A 312 7.80 23.64 2.49
C SER A 312 9.17 23.66 1.80
N GLU A 313 10.22 23.99 2.54
CA GLU A 313 11.58 24.16 2.00
C GLU A 313 12.56 23.09 2.48
N PHE A 314 12.26 22.36 3.57
CA PHE A 314 13.17 21.36 4.14
C PHE A 314 12.39 20.22 4.81
N PRO A 315 12.75 18.96 4.54
CA PRO A 315 13.73 18.58 3.50
C PRO A 315 13.17 18.79 2.08
N ALA A 316 14.03 19.15 1.14
CA ALA A 316 13.68 19.08 -0.28
C ALA A 316 13.49 17.60 -0.69
N ILE A 317 12.81 17.34 -1.81
CA ILE A 317 12.59 15.97 -2.32
C ILE A 317 13.92 15.20 -2.36
N GLU A 318 14.95 15.77 -2.95
CA GLU A 318 16.26 15.12 -3.11
C GLU A 318 16.98 14.86 -1.77
N ASP A 319 16.76 15.72 -0.77
CA ASP A 319 17.27 15.52 0.58
C ASP A 319 16.52 14.42 1.32
N GLY A 320 15.19 14.35 1.17
CA GLY A 320 14.37 13.28 1.71
C GLY A 320 14.84 11.90 1.23
N PHE A 321 15.03 11.76 -0.09
CA PHE A 321 15.57 10.51 -0.67
C PHE A 321 16.98 10.20 -0.17
N ARG A 322 17.86 11.20 -0.07
CA ARG A 322 19.23 11.02 0.42
C ARG A 322 19.27 10.57 1.89
N ILE A 323 18.37 11.09 2.71
CA ILE A 323 18.25 10.70 4.13
C ILE A 323 17.72 9.27 4.22
N ALA A 324 16.66 8.96 3.45
CA ALA A 324 16.05 7.63 3.42
C ALA A 324 17.02 6.55 2.90
N ASP A 325 17.76 6.82 1.81
CA ASP A 325 18.77 5.87 1.29
C ASP A 325 19.88 5.59 2.31
N ARG A 326 20.33 6.60 3.05
CA ARG A 326 21.31 6.40 4.13
C ARG A 326 20.76 5.54 5.26
N ALA A 327 19.49 5.73 5.63
CA ALA A 327 18.84 4.91 6.63
C ALA A 327 18.69 3.45 6.13
N ALA A 328 18.24 3.24 4.90
CA ALA A 328 18.16 1.92 4.27
C ALA A 328 19.54 1.25 4.23
N ALA A 329 20.59 2.00 3.87
CA ALA A 329 21.97 1.52 3.87
C ALA A 329 22.45 1.10 5.27
N TRP A 330 22.05 1.82 6.30
CA TRP A 330 22.39 1.47 7.67
C TRP A 330 21.73 0.14 8.11
N TYR A 331 20.50 -0.14 7.62
CA TYR A 331 19.86 -1.43 7.84
C TYR A 331 20.39 -2.56 6.96
N ASP A 332 21.12 -2.24 5.89
CA ASP A 332 21.47 -3.17 4.81
C ASP A 332 20.21 -3.72 4.09
N ALA A 333 19.20 -2.87 3.93
CA ALA A 333 17.89 -3.20 3.38
C ALA A 333 17.60 -2.40 2.09
N PRO A 334 16.72 -2.89 1.22
CA PRO A 334 16.15 -2.08 0.14
C PRO A 334 15.40 -0.87 0.70
N LEU A 335 15.36 0.21 -0.06
CA LEU A 335 14.48 1.35 0.15
C LEU A 335 13.25 1.21 -0.75
N TRP A 336 12.07 1.35 -0.16
CA TRP A 336 10.79 1.45 -0.85
C TRP A 336 9.91 2.42 -0.07
N THR A 337 9.23 3.39 -0.69
CA THR A 337 8.38 4.30 0.07
C THR A 337 6.95 3.78 0.13
N GLY A 338 6.45 3.54 1.35
CA GLY A 338 5.08 3.05 1.59
C GLY A 338 4.04 4.07 1.18
N GLU A 339 4.34 5.36 1.39
CA GLU A 339 3.47 6.45 1.00
C GLU A 339 4.26 7.66 0.51
N TRP A 340 3.66 8.35 -0.46
CA TRP A 340 4.04 9.66 -0.93
C TRP A 340 2.90 10.23 -1.78
N GLY A 341 2.80 11.54 -1.88
CA GLY A 341 1.73 12.16 -2.67
C GLY A 341 1.65 13.66 -2.50
N TRP A 342 0.83 14.30 -3.33
CA TRP A 342 0.48 15.70 -3.27
C TRP A 342 -1.04 15.87 -3.17
N PHE A 343 -1.48 16.94 -2.50
CA PHE A 343 -2.87 17.15 -2.08
C PHE A 343 -3.45 18.46 -2.58
N GLY A 344 -2.86 19.08 -3.58
CA GLY A 344 -3.29 20.35 -4.17
C GLY A 344 -3.70 20.23 -5.63
N ASP A 345 -3.61 21.35 -6.33
CA ASP A 345 -3.91 21.43 -7.75
C ASP A 345 -2.85 20.69 -8.58
N ALA A 346 -3.28 19.76 -9.40
CA ALA A 346 -2.37 18.95 -10.22
C ALA A 346 -1.68 19.77 -11.32
N ASP A 347 -2.28 20.86 -11.80
CA ASP A 347 -1.64 21.74 -12.78
C ASP A 347 -0.47 22.52 -12.15
N GLU A 348 -0.54 22.79 -10.83
CA GLU A 348 0.52 23.43 -10.07
C GLU A 348 1.57 22.44 -9.56
N GLN A 349 1.14 21.27 -9.10
CA GLN A 349 1.99 20.31 -8.38
C GLN A 349 2.52 19.16 -9.26
N GLY A 350 2.06 19.03 -10.51
CA GLY A 350 2.50 17.94 -11.41
C GLY A 350 4.02 17.93 -11.66
N ALA A 351 4.66 19.11 -11.64
CA ALA A 351 6.12 19.21 -11.78
C ALA A 351 6.88 18.64 -10.56
N ASP A 352 6.33 18.77 -9.34
CA ASP A 352 6.93 18.21 -8.13
C ASP A 352 6.75 16.69 -8.11
N VAL A 353 5.59 16.18 -8.52
CA VAL A 353 5.36 14.75 -8.73
C VAL A 353 6.38 14.18 -9.72
N ASP A 354 6.62 14.88 -10.80
CA ASP A 354 7.56 14.48 -11.84
C ASP A 354 9.02 14.46 -11.32
N ARG A 355 9.44 15.47 -10.50
CA ARG A 355 10.73 15.47 -9.77
C ARG A 355 10.84 14.30 -8.80
N PHE A 356 9.76 13.98 -8.09
CA PHE A 356 9.75 12.84 -7.17
C PHE A 356 9.96 11.53 -7.92
N VAL A 357 9.29 11.33 -9.06
CA VAL A 357 9.48 10.14 -9.90
C VAL A 357 10.90 10.08 -10.47
N ASP A 358 11.51 11.23 -10.86
CA ASP A 358 12.93 11.29 -11.25
C ASP A 358 13.85 10.84 -10.11
N ALA A 359 13.51 11.18 -8.87
CA ALA A 359 14.27 10.71 -7.71
C ALA A 359 14.09 9.19 -7.50
N THR A 360 12.88 8.62 -7.70
CA THR A 360 12.70 7.14 -7.65
C THR A 360 13.53 6.44 -8.71
N ASP A 361 13.61 7.01 -9.92
CA ASP A 361 14.46 6.50 -11.00
C ASP A 361 15.95 6.52 -10.60
N LYS A 362 16.44 7.67 -10.11
CA LYS A 362 17.83 7.85 -9.66
C LYS A 362 18.24 6.83 -8.59
N TYR A 363 17.36 6.56 -7.63
CA TYR A 363 17.61 5.57 -6.58
C TYR A 363 17.24 4.14 -6.98
N ARG A 364 16.69 3.93 -8.19
CA ARG A 364 16.23 2.63 -8.71
C ARG A 364 15.32 1.91 -7.73
N MET A 365 14.33 2.64 -7.23
CA MET A 365 13.36 2.15 -6.26
C MET A 365 11.93 2.35 -6.74
N GLY A 366 10.99 1.85 -5.98
CA GLY A 366 9.56 2.07 -6.16
C GLY A 366 8.92 2.72 -4.94
N GLY A 367 7.60 2.78 -4.98
CA GLY A 367 6.77 3.30 -3.90
C GLY A 367 5.30 3.28 -4.28
N ALA A 368 4.44 3.61 -3.33
CA ALA A 368 3.01 3.65 -3.49
C ALA A 368 2.47 5.08 -3.28
N TRP A 369 1.85 5.64 -4.31
CA TRP A 369 1.19 6.94 -4.26
C TRP A 369 0.01 6.91 -3.27
N TRP A 370 -0.13 7.93 -2.43
CA TRP A 370 -1.31 8.14 -1.58
C TRP A 370 -2.27 9.11 -2.26
N SER A 371 -3.43 8.67 -2.78
CA SER A 371 -3.96 7.31 -2.81
C SER A 371 -4.75 7.07 -4.10
N TRP A 372 -5.25 5.84 -4.31
CA TRP A 372 -6.09 5.53 -5.46
C TRP A 372 -7.41 6.31 -5.42
N THR A 373 -8.25 6.06 -4.43
CA THR A 373 -9.54 6.74 -4.26
C THR A 373 -9.94 6.75 -2.79
N GLN A 374 -10.05 7.93 -2.19
CA GLN A 374 -10.63 8.13 -0.87
C GLN A 374 -12.09 8.49 -1.00
N ALA A 375 -12.94 7.99 -0.09
CA ALA A 375 -14.37 8.27 -0.08
C ALA A 375 -14.70 9.67 0.49
N CYS A 376 -15.92 10.16 0.23
CA CYS A 376 -16.36 11.48 0.69
C CYS A 376 -16.47 11.62 2.20
N GLY A 377 -16.66 10.51 2.93
CA GLY A 377 -16.70 10.46 4.39
C GLY A 377 -15.39 10.02 5.04
N ASP A 378 -14.33 9.81 4.24
CA ASP A 378 -12.98 9.54 4.73
C ASP A 378 -12.51 10.66 5.68
N PRO A 379 -11.91 10.35 6.83
CA PRO A 379 -11.47 11.37 7.79
C PRO A 379 -10.45 12.37 7.27
N HIS A 380 -9.66 12.04 6.24
CA HIS A 380 -8.64 12.94 5.69
C HIS A 380 -9.23 14.24 5.17
N PRO A 381 -10.23 14.25 4.26
CA PRO A 381 -10.89 15.48 3.85
C PRO A 381 -11.89 16.03 4.86
N VAL A 382 -12.46 15.18 5.74
CA VAL A 382 -13.51 15.58 6.70
C VAL A 382 -12.93 16.30 7.91
N ARG A 383 -11.69 16.01 8.32
CA ARG A 383 -11.07 16.56 9.54
C ARG A 383 -11.14 18.09 9.66
N ASP A 384 -11.20 18.80 8.56
CA ASP A 384 -11.23 20.26 8.51
C ASP A 384 -12.66 20.82 8.42
N GLY A 385 -13.67 19.99 8.67
CA GLY A 385 -15.09 20.34 8.50
C GLY A 385 -15.48 20.50 7.03
N ASN A 386 -14.68 19.95 6.14
CA ASN A 386 -14.79 20.11 4.71
C ASN A 386 -15.31 18.82 4.08
N THR A 387 -16.52 18.87 3.55
CA THR A 387 -17.08 17.81 2.68
C THR A 387 -16.59 17.95 1.24
N HIS A 388 -15.46 18.64 1.04
CA HIS A 388 -14.88 18.84 -0.28
C HIS A 388 -14.28 17.53 -0.81
N GLN A 389 -14.08 17.53 -2.12
CA GLN A 389 -13.49 16.38 -2.82
C GLN A 389 -12.16 15.99 -2.18
N PRO A 390 -11.94 14.70 -1.92
CA PRO A 390 -10.66 14.23 -1.41
C PRO A 390 -9.52 14.65 -2.31
N GLN A 391 -8.58 15.39 -1.76
CA GLN A 391 -7.35 15.79 -2.47
C GLN A 391 -6.34 14.64 -2.39
N GLY A 392 -5.52 14.48 -3.42
CA GLY A 392 -4.56 13.40 -3.49
C GLY A 392 -5.09 12.11 -4.14
N ASN A 393 -6.40 12.00 -4.37
CA ASN A 393 -6.96 10.89 -5.14
C ASN A 393 -6.43 10.91 -6.57
N LEU A 394 -5.89 9.79 -7.01
CA LEU A 394 -5.48 9.63 -8.41
C LEU A 394 -6.71 9.37 -9.30
N ASN A 395 -7.66 8.58 -8.83
CA ASN A 395 -8.96 8.42 -9.44
C ASN A 395 -9.99 9.22 -8.62
N ARG A 396 -10.43 10.37 -9.15
CA ARG A 396 -11.33 11.29 -8.45
C ARG A 396 -12.78 10.81 -8.44
N ILE A 397 -13.46 11.19 -7.38
CA ILE A 397 -14.91 11.01 -7.26
C ILE A 397 -15.57 12.36 -6.98
N ASP A 398 -16.82 12.51 -7.38
CA ASP A 398 -17.67 13.61 -6.96
C ASP A 398 -18.20 13.39 -5.55
N CYS A 399 -18.25 14.43 -4.73
CA CYS A 399 -18.85 14.38 -3.40
C CYS A 399 -20.09 15.25 -3.33
N PRO A 400 -21.21 14.75 -2.78
CA PRO A 400 -21.34 13.49 -2.01
C PRO A 400 -21.76 12.25 -2.83
N SER A 401 -21.89 12.34 -4.14
CA SER A 401 -22.46 11.29 -4.98
C SER A 401 -21.61 10.01 -5.02
N GLY A 402 -20.30 10.13 -4.90
CA GLY A 402 -19.34 9.03 -5.07
C GLY A 402 -19.12 8.62 -6.52
N GLU A 403 -19.67 9.36 -7.50
CA GLU A 403 -19.48 9.05 -8.91
C GLU A 403 -18.04 9.31 -9.35
N SER A 404 -17.46 8.40 -10.14
CA SER A 404 -16.11 8.57 -10.66
C SER A 404 -16.03 9.77 -11.62
N LEU A 405 -15.07 10.64 -11.41
CA LEU A 405 -14.70 11.73 -12.28
C LEU A 405 -13.48 11.41 -13.17
N GLY A 406 -12.95 10.20 -13.03
CA GLY A 406 -11.77 9.74 -13.75
C GLY A 406 -10.44 10.18 -13.13
N LEU A 407 -9.37 9.90 -13.86
CA LEU A 407 -7.99 10.12 -13.40
C LEU A 407 -7.63 11.61 -13.38
N VAL A 408 -6.78 11.97 -12.43
CA VAL A 408 -6.12 13.29 -12.38
C VAL A 408 -4.90 13.24 -13.30
N GLU A 409 -5.06 13.69 -14.54
CA GLU A 409 -4.02 13.56 -15.58
C GLU A 409 -2.69 14.20 -15.17
N GLY A 410 -2.69 15.35 -14.49
CA GLY A 410 -1.48 16.02 -14.03
C GLY A 410 -0.64 15.19 -13.04
N PHE A 411 -1.25 14.26 -12.33
CA PHE A 411 -0.55 13.29 -11.50
C PHE A 411 -0.37 11.92 -12.20
N ALA A 412 -1.38 11.47 -12.94
CA ALA A 412 -1.34 10.17 -13.60
C ALA A 412 -0.24 10.07 -14.67
N VAL A 413 -0.01 11.13 -15.44
CA VAL A 413 1.01 11.16 -16.50
C VAL A 413 2.43 10.93 -15.96
N PRO A 414 2.94 11.69 -14.98
CA PRO A 414 4.26 11.40 -14.41
C PRO A 414 4.35 10.04 -13.72
N LEU A 415 3.27 9.56 -13.10
CA LEU A 415 3.23 8.26 -12.44
C LEU A 415 3.27 7.09 -13.43
N SER A 416 2.69 7.26 -14.63
CA SER A 416 2.60 6.24 -15.69
C SER A 416 3.81 6.24 -16.63
N ARG A 417 4.99 6.77 -16.22
CA ARG A 417 6.17 6.77 -17.11
C ARG A 417 6.71 5.36 -17.34
N ALA A 418 7.43 5.21 -18.48
CA ALA A 418 8.09 3.96 -18.82
C ALA A 418 9.16 3.55 -17.78
N TYR A 419 9.23 2.26 -17.47
CA TYR A 419 10.23 1.74 -16.53
C TYR A 419 10.43 0.22 -16.70
N PRO A 420 11.60 -0.33 -16.29
CA PRO A 420 11.78 -1.78 -16.19
C PRO A 420 11.02 -2.30 -14.96
N ARG A 421 9.99 -3.12 -15.17
CA ARG A 421 9.26 -3.78 -14.07
C ARG A 421 10.11 -4.85 -13.39
N ALA A 422 10.81 -5.64 -14.21
CA ALA A 422 11.77 -6.65 -13.75
C ALA A 422 12.92 -6.78 -14.76
N ALA A 423 14.15 -6.76 -14.27
CA ALA A 423 15.34 -6.81 -15.11
C ALA A 423 16.46 -7.64 -14.46
N PRO A 424 17.19 -8.48 -15.22
CA PRO A 424 18.17 -9.41 -14.65
C PRO A 424 19.40 -8.66 -14.11
N GLY A 425 19.95 -9.20 -13.02
CA GLY A 425 21.21 -8.73 -12.44
C GLY A 425 21.09 -7.37 -11.77
N VAL A 426 21.90 -6.40 -12.22
CA VAL A 426 21.99 -5.05 -11.64
C VAL A 426 21.50 -4.02 -12.65
N LEU A 427 20.49 -3.24 -12.28
CA LEU A 427 20.12 -2.00 -12.97
C LEU A 427 21.18 -0.93 -12.64
N THR A 428 21.85 -0.38 -13.66
CA THR A 428 22.86 0.65 -13.49
C THR A 428 22.31 2.06 -13.62
N GLU A 429 21.29 2.24 -14.48
CA GLU A 429 20.58 3.49 -14.69
C GLU A 429 19.11 3.23 -14.96
N VAL A 430 18.24 4.10 -14.42
CA VAL A 430 16.83 4.22 -14.78
C VAL A 430 16.54 5.71 -14.86
N SER A 431 15.92 6.16 -15.95
CA SER A 431 15.58 7.56 -16.19
C SER A 431 14.46 7.67 -17.22
N ARG A 432 14.02 8.90 -17.51
CA ARG A 432 13.10 9.20 -18.64
C ARG A 432 13.66 8.73 -19.99
N ASP A 433 14.99 8.72 -20.12
CA ASP A 433 15.71 8.37 -21.35
C ASP A 433 15.96 6.84 -21.45
N GLY A 434 15.29 6.05 -20.60
CA GLY A 434 15.36 4.61 -20.62
C GLY A 434 16.10 3.99 -19.44
N PHE A 435 16.59 2.78 -19.63
CA PHE A 435 17.32 2.06 -18.58
C PHE A 435 18.48 1.24 -19.13
N THR A 436 19.46 1.02 -18.27
CA THR A 436 20.61 0.18 -18.52
C THR A 436 20.84 -0.79 -17.37
N GLY A 437 21.47 -1.92 -17.67
CA GLY A 437 21.80 -2.91 -16.65
C GLY A 437 22.76 -3.95 -17.15
N SER A 438 23.13 -4.88 -16.27
CA SER A 438 24.02 -6.01 -16.58
C SER A 438 23.51 -7.26 -15.87
N GLY A 439 23.30 -8.33 -16.64
CA GLY A 439 22.82 -9.61 -16.13
C GLY A 439 22.40 -10.55 -17.25
N ILE A 440 22.05 -11.77 -16.86
CA ILE A 440 21.56 -12.80 -17.80
C ILE A 440 20.13 -13.16 -17.40
N GLY A 441 19.20 -13.04 -18.35
CA GLY A 441 17.81 -13.42 -18.11
C GLY A 441 16.80 -12.50 -18.78
N ARG A 442 15.54 -12.70 -18.40
CA ARG A 442 14.39 -11.99 -18.96
C ARG A 442 14.28 -10.55 -18.43
N VAL A 443 14.12 -9.61 -19.36
CA VAL A 443 13.78 -8.21 -19.12
C VAL A 443 12.27 -8.04 -19.35
N GLU A 444 11.59 -7.36 -18.45
CA GLU A 444 10.20 -6.95 -18.59
C GLU A 444 10.09 -5.44 -18.32
N ALA A 445 9.54 -4.68 -19.28
CA ALA A 445 9.36 -3.24 -19.11
C ALA A 445 7.98 -2.78 -19.59
N TRP A 446 7.50 -1.73 -18.93
CA TRP A 446 6.27 -1.02 -19.25
C TRP A 446 6.58 0.24 -20.06
N TYR A 447 5.72 0.52 -21.04
CA TYR A 447 5.73 1.76 -21.83
C TYR A 447 4.30 2.29 -21.98
N PRO A 448 4.00 3.53 -21.57
CA PRO A 448 2.68 4.12 -21.71
C PRO A 448 2.37 4.51 -23.16
N GLY A 449 1.07 4.63 -23.46
CA GLY A 449 0.58 5.25 -24.67
C GLY A 449 -0.02 4.31 -25.71
N ALA A 450 -0.83 4.89 -26.61
CA ALA A 450 -1.58 4.16 -27.62
C ALA A 450 -0.73 3.64 -28.79
N HIS A 451 0.44 4.23 -29.03
CA HIS A 451 1.32 3.89 -30.15
C HIS A 451 2.52 3.08 -29.67
N GLN A 452 2.94 2.13 -30.51
CA GLN A 452 4.13 1.33 -30.22
C GLN A 452 5.34 2.25 -30.05
N PRO A 453 6.08 2.14 -28.91
CA PRO A 453 7.27 2.95 -28.67
C PRO A 453 8.35 2.62 -29.70
N GLN A 454 9.05 3.66 -30.16
CA GLN A 454 10.26 3.51 -30.97
C GLN A 454 11.43 3.42 -30.00
N LEU A 455 12.19 2.32 -30.07
CA LEU A 455 13.22 2.02 -29.07
C LEU A 455 14.54 1.66 -29.75
N GLU A 456 15.63 2.20 -29.22
CA GLU A 456 17.00 1.71 -29.47
C GLU A 456 17.31 0.66 -28.38
N ILE A 457 17.55 -0.56 -28.82
CA ILE A 457 17.75 -1.71 -27.94
C ILE A 457 19.15 -2.30 -28.19
N THR A 458 19.91 -2.43 -27.09
CA THR A 458 21.26 -3.00 -27.13
C THR A 458 21.27 -4.29 -26.29
N ASN A 459 21.81 -5.37 -26.87
CA ASN A 459 22.05 -6.67 -26.22
C ASN A 459 20.82 -7.31 -25.57
N LEU A 460 19.65 -7.14 -26.19
CA LEU A 460 18.48 -7.97 -25.89
C LEU A 460 18.14 -8.84 -27.10
N ALA A 461 18.07 -10.14 -26.88
CA ALA A 461 17.54 -11.10 -27.83
C ALA A 461 16.03 -11.31 -27.65
N ASP A 462 15.37 -11.88 -28.66
CA ASP A 462 13.97 -12.29 -28.65
C ASP A 462 13.00 -11.18 -28.21
N VAL A 463 13.31 -9.94 -28.58
CA VAL A 463 12.52 -8.77 -28.17
C VAL A 463 11.10 -8.84 -28.75
N ARG A 464 10.12 -8.68 -27.88
CA ARG A 464 8.71 -8.57 -28.22
C ARG A 464 8.12 -7.33 -27.60
N LEU A 465 7.40 -6.55 -28.40
CA LEU A 465 6.55 -5.45 -27.97
C LEU A 465 5.11 -5.85 -28.21
N SER A 466 4.35 -6.02 -27.13
CA SER A 466 2.95 -6.43 -27.19
C SER A 466 2.07 -5.31 -26.65
N PRO A 467 0.98 -4.94 -27.34
CA PRO A 467 0.03 -3.99 -26.79
C PRO A 467 -0.70 -4.62 -25.60
N ILE A 468 -0.87 -3.85 -24.55
CA ILE A 468 -1.66 -4.18 -23.37
C ILE A 468 -2.54 -2.99 -23.03
N GLU A 469 -3.43 -3.12 -22.07
CA GLU A 469 -4.27 -2.00 -21.63
C GLU A 469 -3.40 -0.83 -21.15
N GLY A 470 -3.67 0.36 -21.66
CA GLY A 470 -2.96 1.61 -21.33
C GLY A 470 -1.59 1.80 -21.99
N GLY A 471 -1.00 0.76 -22.62
CA GLY A 471 0.35 0.88 -23.17
C GLY A 471 0.91 -0.37 -23.80
N TRP A 472 2.20 -0.62 -23.57
CA TRP A 472 2.98 -1.68 -24.22
C TRP A 472 3.86 -2.41 -23.21
N GLN A 473 3.90 -3.71 -23.38
CA GLN A 473 4.81 -4.61 -22.68
C GLN A 473 6.02 -4.90 -23.58
N LEU A 474 7.22 -4.62 -23.07
CA LEU A 474 8.47 -5.10 -23.65
C LEU A 474 8.91 -6.35 -22.89
N ILE A 475 9.20 -7.42 -23.63
CA ILE A 475 9.88 -8.61 -23.13
C ILE A 475 11.11 -8.83 -24.02
N GLY A 476 12.26 -9.10 -23.41
CA GLY A 476 13.48 -9.46 -24.08
C GLY A 476 14.36 -10.33 -23.20
N HIS A 477 15.45 -10.85 -23.73
CA HIS A 477 16.42 -11.65 -22.99
C HIS A 477 17.80 -11.02 -23.08
N ALA A 478 18.36 -10.62 -21.94
CA ALA A 478 19.69 -10.06 -21.81
C ALA A 478 20.75 -11.15 -21.62
N ASP A 479 21.95 -10.91 -22.15
CA ASP A 479 23.15 -11.74 -21.94
C ASP A 479 24.37 -10.80 -21.75
N GLY A 480 24.53 -10.28 -20.54
CA GLY A 480 25.54 -9.29 -20.19
C GLY A 480 24.97 -7.87 -20.07
N ASP A 481 25.74 -6.85 -20.51
CA ASP A 481 25.33 -5.45 -20.45
C ASP A 481 24.24 -5.16 -21.48
N TYR A 482 23.17 -4.52 -21.06
CA TYR A 482 22.01 -4.20 -21.91
C TYR A 482 21.55 -2.75 -21.74
N ALA A 483 20.89 -2.22 -22.77
CA ALA A 483 20.24 -0.91 -22.72
C ALA A 483 18.95 -0.89 -23.55
N VAL A 484 17.97 -0.14 -23.06
CA VAL A 484 16.73 0.19 -23.80
C VAL A 484 16.49 1.68 -23.65
N LYS A 485 16.42 2.41 -24.75
CA LYS A 485 16.25 3.87 -24.81
C LYS A 485 15.20 4.24 -25.85
N PRO A 486 14.52 5.40 -25.74
CA PRO A 486 13.77 5.98 -26.84
C PRO A 486 14.67 6.18 -28.07
N ALA A 487 14.14 5.92 -29.29
CA ALA A 487 14.85 6.10 -30.54
C ALA A 487 14.85 7.58 -31.02
#